data_be7c25725884fb165498ba09811b357b
#
_entry.id   be7c25725884fb165498ba09811b357b
#
_cell.length_a   1.000
_cell.length_b   1.000
_cell.length_c   1.000
_cell.angle_alpha   90.00
_cell.angle_beta   90.00
_cell.angle_gamma   90.00
#
_symmetry.space_group_name_H-M   'P 1'
#
loop_
_entity.id
_entity.type
_entity.pdbx_description
1 polymer ?
#
loop_
_entity_poly.entity_id
_entity_poly.type
_entity_poly.pdbx_seq_one_letter_code
_entity_poly.pdbx_strand_id
1 'polypeptide(L)'
;SDESRGLGDVYKRQVLIVDRQFHAVVNKALETAKNKPLIIDIQDNFADQSLLKKIGEKEYEEFLNTGDENFQWKRPKDEWQAISLSYTSGTTGNPKGVVYHHRGSYLMSTGSAVAWNMPARLNFLTVVPMFHCNGWCYPWTIPMLNGKTVCLRNIDIKKIFELIEEHKLSLIHI
;
A
#
# COMPACT_ATOMS: atom_id res chain seq x y z
N SER A 1 14.13 -6.60 19.64
CA SER A 1 14.71 -5.59 20.46
C SER A 1 14.45 -4.18 19.93
N ASP A 2 15.02 -3.16 20.49
CA ASP A 2 14.65 -1.75 20.33
C ASP A 2 14.89 -1.13 18.93
N GLU A 3 15.65 -1.75 18.06
CA GLU A 3 15.99 -1.21 16.74
C GLU A 3 14.77 -1.02 15.81
N SER A 4 13.76 -1.90 15.89
CA SER A 4 12.56 -1.76 15.07
C SER A 4 11.60 -0.66 15.55
N ARG A 5 11.66 -0.30 16.83
CA ARG A 5 10.93 0.87 17.39
C ARG A 5 11.60 2.18 16.96
N GLY A 6 12.94 2.19 16.84
CA GLY A 6 13.71 3.36 16.45
C GLY A 6 13.49 3.80 15.02
N LEU A 7 13.26 2.88 14.08
CA LEU A 7 13.06 3.23 12.67
C LEU A 7 11.77 4.06 12.43
N GLY A 8 10.69 3.77 13.14
CA GLY A 8 9.46 4.57 13.05
C GLY A 8 9.58 5.97 13.65
N ASP A 9 10.44 6.14 14.67
CA ASP A 9 10.69 7.43 15.33
C ASP A 9 11.82 8.24 14.67
N VAL A 10 12.79 7.56 14.06
CA VAL A 10 13.93 8.18 13.34
C VAL A 10 13.47 8.82 12.04
N TYR A 11 12.58 8.17 11.28
CA TYR A 11 11.92 8.78 10.14
C TYR A 11 10.70 9.57 10.65
N LYS A 12 10.89 10.79 11.10
CA LYS A 12 9.82 11.73 11.50
C LYS A 12 8.73 11.66 10.43
N ARG A 13 7.64 10.96 10.72
CA ARG A 13 6.51 10.80 9.80
C ARG A 13 5.96 12.16 9.49
N GLN A 14 6.11 12.58 8.24
CA GLN A 14 5.74 13.92 7.82
C GLN A 14 4.33 13.95 7.24
N VAL A 15 3.89 12.87 6.61
CA VAL A 15 2.61 12.76 5.93
C VAL A 15 1.94 11.43 6.30
N LEU A 16 0.65 11.49 6.58
CA LEU A 16 -0.22 10.33 6.75
C LEU A 16 -1.29 10.38 5.66
N ILE A 17 -1.25 9.41 4.74
CA ILE A 17 -2.30 9.21 3.74
C ILE A 17 -3.21 8.11 4.27
N VAL A 18 -4.51 8.38 4.39
CA VAL A 18 -5.43 7.47 5.09
C VAL A 18 -6.86 7.55 4.54
N ASP A 19 -7.50 6.39 4.40
CA ASP A 19 -8.92 6.31 4.05
C ASP A 19 -9.80 6.83 5.21
N ARG A 20 -10.82 7.63 4.88
CA ARG A 20 -11.75 8.24 5.84
C ARG A 20 -12.51 7.25 6.72
N GLN A 21 -12.65 5.99 6.31
CA GLN A 21 -13.26 4.94 7.14
C GLN A 21 -12.49 4.69 8.45
N PHE A 22 -11.19 4.99 8.47
CA PHE A 22 -10.33 4.80 9.64
C PHE A 22 -10.27 6.00 10.58
N HIS A 23 -11.17 6.99 10.40
CA HIS A 23 -11.17 8.24 11.18
C HIS A 23 -11.11 8.01 12.69
N ALA A 24 -11.84 7.05 13.23
CA ALA A 24 -11.89 6.79 14.66
C ALA A 24 -10.52 6.33 15.22
N VAL A 25 -9.85 5.43 14.51
CA VAL A 25 -8.52 4.92 14.90
C VAL A 25 -7.46 6.00 14.78
N VAL A 26 -7.51 6.78 13.69
CA VAL A 26 -6.54 7.86 13.45
C VAL A 26 -6.68 8.97 14.49
N ASN A 27 -7.90 9.43 14.78
CA ASN A 27 -8.13 10.46 15.78
C ASN A 27 -7.61 10.04 17.14
N LYS A 28 -7.90 8.81 17.56
CA LYS A 28 -7.37 8.26 18.81
C LYS A 28 -5.84 8.20 18.84
N ALA A 29 -5.22 7.82 17.73
CA ALA A 29 -3.76 7.80 17.64
C ALA A 29 -3.15 9.22 17.72
N LEU A 30 -3.81 10.21 17.12
CA LEU A 30 -3.37 11.60 17.13
C LEU A 30 -3.45 12.27 18.50
N GLU A 31 -4.33 11.80 19.40
CA GLU A 31 -4.41 12.29 20.77
C GLU A 31 -3.11 12.04 21.57
N THR A 32 -2.44 10.93 21.27
CA THR A 32 -1.21 10.52 21.96
C THR A 32 0.06 10.80 21.18
N ALA A 33 -0.06 11.21 19.92
CA ALA A 33 1.08 11.47 19.04
C ALA A 33 1.83 12.76 19.44
N LYS A 34 3.13 12.65 19.73
CA LYS A 34 3.99 13.82 20.02
C LYS A 34 4.13 14.77 18.84
N ASN A 35 4.20 14.22 17.62
CA ASN A 35 4.30 14.96 16.37
C ASN A 35 3.08 14.63 15.51
N LYS A 36 2.38 15.64 15.03
CA LYS A 36 1.25 15.46 14.12
C LYS A 36 1.75 15.54 12.68
N PRO A 37 1.55 14.49 11.86
CA PRO A 37 1.86 14.55 10.44
C PRO A 37 0.83 15.40 9.70
N LEU A 38 1.18 15.86 8.51
CA LEU A 38 0.19 16.34 7.54
C LEU A 38 -0.72 15.17 7.18
N ILE A 39 -2.03 15.33 7.33
CA ILE A 39 -3.01 14.28 7.02
C ILE A 39 -3.66 14.56 5.67
N ILE A 40 -3.55 13.57 4.80
CA ILE A 40 -4.21 13.54 3.49
C ILE A 40 -5.24 12.42 3.56
N ASP A 41 -6.52 12.74 3.50
CA ASP A 41 -7.55 11.72 3.53
C ASP A 41 -8.01 11.31 2.12
N ILE A 42 -8.34 10.02 2.02
CA ILE A 42 -8.90 9.42 0.81
C ILE A 42 -10.41 9.28 1.01
N GLN A 43 -11.17 9.87 0.11
CA GLN A 43 -12.61 9.66 0.01
C GLN A 43 -12.87 8.66 -1.11
N ASP A 44 -13.25 7.44 -0.76
CA ASP A 44 -13.58 6.42 -1.73
C ASP A 44 -15.11 6.41 -1.98
N ASN A 45 -15.50 6.62 -3.23
CA ASN A 45 -16.91 6.61 -3.64
C ASN A 45 -17.57 5.23 -3.58
N PHE A 46 -16.76 4.15 -3.53
CA PHE A 46 -17.24 2.76 -3.38
C PHE A 46 -17.40 2.35 -1.90
N ALA A 47 -17.00 3.21 -0.96
CA ALA A 47 -17.20 2.97 0.47
C ALA A 47 -18.62 3.33 0.90
N ASP A 48 -19.07 2.77 2.04
CA ASP A 48 -20.25 3.23 2.72
C ASP A 48 -20.05 4.67 3.21
N GLN A 49 -20.69 5.63 2.53
CA GLN A 49 -20.54 7.06 2.78
C GLN A 49 -20.94 7.47 4.21
N SER A 50 -21.82 6.69 4.85
CA SER A 50 -22.25 6.96 6.24
C SER A 50 -21.13 6.76 7.26
N LEU A 51 -20.11 5.96 6.93
CA LEU A 51 -18.96 5.64 7.76
C LEU A 51 -17.78 6.58 7.55
N LEU A 52 -17.83 7.42 6.50
CA LEU A 52 -16.72 8.28 6.15
C LEU A 52 -16.77 9.61 6.90
N LYS A 53 -15.69 9.95 7.60
CA LYS A 53 -15.54 11.27 8.23
C LYS A 53 -14.20 11.88 7.84
N LYS A 54 -14.23 13.16 7.48
CA LYS A 54 -13.01 13.91 7.17
C LYS A 54 -12.07 13.90 8.37
N ILE A 55 -10.77 13.68 8.10
CA ILE A 55 -9.71 13.61 9.09
C ILE A 55 -8.68 14.70 8.82
N GLY A 56 -8.25 14.83 7.57
CA GLY A 56 -7.16 15.68 7.14
C GLY A 56 -7.60 17.05 6.64
N GLU A 57 -6.60 17.86 6.34
CA GLU A 57 -6.81 19.20 5.76
C GLU A 57 -7.06 19.14 4.26
N LYS A 58 -6.44 18.15 3.58
CA LYS A 58 -6.51 17.96 2.13
C LYS A 58 -7.07 16.59 1.78
N GLU A 59 -7.83 16.54 0.71
CA GLU A 59 -8.25 15.31 0.06
C GLU A 59 -7.15 14.84 -0.91
N TYR A 60 -7.07 13.52 -1.15
CA TYR A 60 -5.98 12.88 -1.89
C TYR A 60 -5.86 13.38 -3.33
N GLU A 61 -6.98 13.51 -4.05
CA GLU A 61 -6.99 14.01 -5.43
C GLU A 61 -6.58 15.49 -5.53
N GLU A 62 -7.01 16.30 -4.56
CA GLU A 62 -6.56 17.70 -4.44
C GLU A 62 -5.05 17.77 -4.18
N PHE A 63 -4.54 16.86 -3.35
CA PHE A 63 -3.11 16.79 -3.07
C PHE A 63 -2.31 16.35 -4.31
N LEU A 64 -2.79 15.37 -5.07
CA LEU A 64 -2.15 14.93 -6.32
C LEU A 64 -2.01 16.06 -7.33
N ASN A 65 -3.04 16.91 -7.44
CA ASN A 65 -3.02 18.07 -8.35
C ASN A 65 -1.97 19.15 -7.98
N THR A 66 -1.35 19.06 -6.80
CA THR A 66 -0.23 19.93 -6.41
C THR A 66 1.13 19.38 -6.84
N GLY A 67 1.18 18.18 -7.40
CA GLY A 67 2.42 17.54 -7.86
C GLY A 67 2.98 18.16 -9.12
N ASP A 68 4.29 18.01 -9.31
CA ASP A 68 4.97 18.38 -10.54
C ASP A 68 4.99 17.16 -11.49
N GLU A 69 4.24 17.22 -12.58
CA GLU A 69 4.20 16.16 -13.59
C GLU A 69 5.54 15.91 -14.29
N ASN A 70 6.45 16.90 -14.25
CA ASN A 70 7.80 16.81 -14.82
C ASN A 70 8.85 16.42 -13.79
N PHE A 71 8.44 16.03 -12.56
CA PHE A 71 9.36 15.66 -11.50
C PHE A 71 10.33 14.55 -11.95
N GLN A 72 11.63 14.86 -11.86
CA GLN A 72 12.69 13.91 -12.19
C GLN A 72 12.99 13.02 -10.99
N TRP A 73 12.45 11.82 -11.00
CA TRP A 73 12.74 10.84 -9.96
C TRP A 73 14.20 10.38 -10.00
N LYS A 74 14.77 10.13 -8.84
CA LYS A 74 16.15 9.69 -8.70
C LYS A 74 16.19 8.21 -8.35
N ARG A 75 17.09 7.48 -8.99
CA ARG A 75 17.37 6.09 -8.59
C ARG A 75 18.00 6.07 -7.19
N PRO A 76 17.78 5.02 -6.39
CA PRO A 76 18.48 4.87 -5.13
C PRO A 76 19.99 4.83 -5.39
N LYS A 77 20.76 5.49 -4.52
CA LYS A 77 22.24 5.45 -4.59
C LYS A 77 22.78 4.10 -4.17
N ASP A 78 22.08 3.43 -3.29
CA ASP A 78 22.39 2.10 -2.77
C ASP A 78 21.11 1.27 -2.79
N GLU A 79 21.14 0.12 -3.44
CA GLU A 79 19.99 -0.79 -3.55
C GLU A 79 19.63 -1.48 -2.21
N TRP A 80 20.48 -1.40 -1.20
CA TRP A 80 20.18 -1.84 0.16
C TRP A 80 19.40 -0.82 1.00
N GLN A 81 19.21 0.39 0.48
CA GLN A 81 18.36 1.37 1.14
C GLN A 81 16.92 0.86 1.29
N ALA A 82 16.31 1.21 2.42
CA ALA A 82 14.93 0.88 2.71
C ALA A 82 13.98 1.54 1.69
N ILE A 83 13.01 0.77 1.20
CA ILE A 83 11.92 1.25 0.34
C ILE A 83 10.59 1.31 1.10
N SER A 84 10.36 0.39 2.02
CA SER A 84 9.16 0.37 2.84
C SER A 84 9.38 -0.27 4.20
N LEU A 85 8.49 0.06 5.14
CA LEU A 85 8.42 -0.51 6.47
C LEU A 85 6.98 -0.99 6.71
N SER A 86 6.80 -2.29 6.81
CA SER A 86 5.51 -2.92 7.12
C SER A 86 5.51 -3.44 8.55
N TYR A 87 4.38 -3.29 9.26
CA TYR A 87 4.25 -3.80 10.63
C TYR A 87 3.49 -5.11 10.65
N THR A 88 4.00 -6.08 11.41
CA THR A 88 3.29 -7.32 11.73
C THR A 88 2.51 -7.15 13.02
N SER A 89 1.41 -7.90 13.18
CA SER A 89 0.61 -7.91 14.41
C SER A 89 1.37 -8.43 15.64
N GLY A 90 2.46 -9.18 15.44
CA GLY A 90 3.30 -9.75 16.49
C GLY A 90 2.57 -10.82 17.33
N THR A 91 3.02 -12.06 17.26
CA THR A 91 2.50 -13.16 18.11
C THR A 91 2.83 -12.97 19.59
N THR A 92 3.77 -12.09 19.92
CA THR A 92 4.27 -11.81 21.27
C THR A 92 3.78 -10.47 21.85
N GLY A 93 2.73 -9.87 21.25
CA GLY A 93 2.05 -8.69 21.80
C GLY A 93 2.50 -7.33 21.23
N ASN A 94 3.76 -7.15 20.85
CA ASN A 94 4.23 -5.89 20.27
C ASN A 94 4.38 -6.01 18.74
N PRO A 95 3.83 -5.06 17.96
CA PRO A 95 4.07 -5.02 16.51
C PRO A 95 5.56 -4.91 16.18
N LYS A 96 6.00 -5.66 15.18
CA LYS A 96 7.38 -5.62 14.68
C LYS A 96 7.41 -4.96 13.32
N GLY A 97 8.36 -4.02 13.13
CA GLY A 97 8.62 -3.41 11.84
C GLY A 97 9.50 -4.31 10.97
N VAL A 98 9.04 -4.61 9.76
CA VAL A 98 9.78 -5.35 8.73
C VAL A 98 10.21 -4.38 7.66
N VAL A 99 11.52 -4.18 7.51
CA VAL A 99 12.10 -3.28 6.52
C VAL A 99 12.34 -4.03 5.22
N TYR A 100 11.80 -3.50 4.14
CA TYR A 100 12.10 -3.96 2.78
C TYR A 100 13.10 -3.01 2.14
N HIS A 101 14.05 -3.54 1.38
CA HIS A 101 15.03 -2.77 0.63
C HIS A 101 14.84 -2.93 -0.88
N HIS A 102 15.33 -1.97 -1.67
CA HIS A 102 15.12 -1.94 -3.12
C HIS A 102 15.54 -3.24 -3.81
N ARG A 103 16.74 -3.77 -3.48
CA ARG A 103 17.24 -5.03 -4.04
C ARG A 103 16.30 -6.21 -3.77
N GLY A 104 15.85 -6.39 -2.52
CA GLY A 104 14.98 -7.50 -2.14
C GLY A 104 13.63 -7.43 -2.83
N SER A 105 13.03 -6.24 -2.90
CA SER A 105 11.75 -6.03 -3.59
C SER A 105 11.88 -6.29 -5.10
N TYR A 106 12.96 -5.85 -5.73
CA TYR A 106 13.24 -6.11 -7.14
C TYR A 106 13.42 -7.61 -7.43
N LEU A 107 14.25 -8.30 -6.63
CA LEU A 107 14.49 -9.74 -6.80
C LEU A 107 13.23 -10.58 -6.55
N MET A 108 12.42 -10.21 -5.54
CA MET A 108 11.15 -10.88 -5.29
C MET A 108 10.17 -10.66 -6.44
N SER A 109 10.08 -9.43 -6.96
CA SER A 109 9.19 -9.12 -8.08
C SER A 109 9.55 -9.89 -9.35
N THR A 110 10.83 -9.90 -9.71
CA THR A 110 11.32 -10.64 -10.90
C THR A 110 11.24 -12.15 -10.70
N GLY A 111 11.61 -12.64 -9.51
CA GLY A 111 11.54 -14.05 -9.15
C GLY A 111 10.12 -14.59 -9.16
N SER A 112 9.15 -13.82 -8.68
CA SER A 112 7.72 -14.20 -8.72
C SER A 112 7.22 -14.34 -10.15
N ALA A 113 7.58 -13.40 -11.05
CA ALA A 113 7.19 -13.48 -12.44
C ALA A 113 7.67 -14.77 -13.11
N VAL A 114 8.90 -15.19 -12.81
CA VAL A 114 9.50 -16.42 -13.35
C VAL A 114 8.90 -17.66 -12.67
N ALA A 115 8.87 -17.70 -11.34
CA ALA A 115 8.43 -18.87 -10.56
C ALA A 115 6.96 -19.25 -10.83
N TRP A 116 6.12 -18.25 -11.06
CA TRP A 116 4.70 -18.44 -11.35
C TRP A 116 4.37 -18.41 -12.85
N ASN A 117 5.40 -18.37 -13.71
CA ASN A 117 5.23 -18.28 -15.16
C ASN A 117 4.18 -17.22 -15.59
N MET A 118 4.30 -16.02 -15.00
CA MET A 118 3.33 -14.94 -15.21
C MET A 118 3.44 -14.40 -16.64
N PRO A 119 2.34 -14.34 -17.40
CA PRO A 119 2.37 -13.77 -18.73
C PRO A 119 2.55 -12.25 -18.70
N ALA A 120 3.12 -11.69 -19.76
CA ALA A 120 3.09 -10.26 -19.97
C ALA A 120 1.63 -9.77 -20.16
N ARG A 121 1.35 -8.54 -19.74
CA ARG A 121 0.04 -7.88 -19.88
C ARG A 121 -1.11 -8.62 -19.19
N LEU A 122 -0.79 -9.30 -18.09
CA LEU A 122 -1.83 -9.98 -17.31
C LEU A 122 -2.79 -9.00 -16.65
N ASN A 123 -4.02 -9.44 -16.43
CA ASN A 123 -5.01 -8.75 -15.61
C ASN A 123 -5.07 -9.44 -14.26
N PHE A 124 -4.68 -8.73 -13.22
CA PHE A 124 -4.52 -9.25 -11.86
C PHE A 124 -5.55 -8.67 -10.91
N LEU A 125 -6.27 -9.52 -10.15
CA LEU A 125 -7.14 -9.08 -9.07
C LEU A 125 -6.38 -9.13 -7.74
N THR A 126 -6.27 -7.98 -7.09
CA THR A 126 -5.67 -7.85 -5.75
C THR A 126 -6.70 -8.20 -4.69
N VAL A 127 -6.59 -9.39 -4.09
CA VAL A 127 -7.40 -9.83 -2.94
C VAL A 127 -6.58 -9.72 -1.65
N VAL A 128 -5.30 -10.09 -1.70
CA VAL A 128 -4.39 -9.94 -0.55
C VAL A 128 -4.09 -8.46 -0.33
N PRO A 129 -4.27 -7.94 0.90
CA PRO A 129 -3.98 -6.54 1.20
C PRO A 129 -2.54 -6.15 0.88
N MET A 130 -2.35 -5.01 0.24
CA MET A 130 -1.02 -4.53 -0.15
C MET A 130 -0.09 -4.25 1.04
N PHE A 131 -0.64 -4.02 2.24
CA PHE A 131 0.15 -3.86 3.46
C PHE A 131 0.64 -5.18 4.06
N HIS A 132 0.05 -6.33 3.68
CA HIS A 132 0.50 -7.64 4.15
C HIS A 132 1.56 -8.19 3.21
N CYS A 133 2.80 -8.34 3.72
CA CYS A 133 3.97 -8.75 2.93
C CYS A 133 4.15 -7.91 1.64
N ASN A 134 3.81 -6.62 1.68
CA ASN A 134 3.75 -5.73 0.51
C ASN A 134 2.94 -6.31 -0.67
N GLY A 135 1.84 -7.03 -0.38
CA GLY A 135 1.07 -7.73 -1.41
C GLY A 135 1.93 -8.67 -2.24
N TRP A 136 2.93 -9.33 -1.62
CA TRP A 136 3.91 -10.21 -2.26
C TRP A 136 4.74 -9.53 -3.35
N CYS A 137 4.97 -8.25 -3.22
CA CYS A 137 5.64 -7.40 -4.22
C CYS A 137 4.89 -7.28 -5.56
N TYR A 138 3.64 -7.74 -5.66
CA TYR A 138 2.83 -7.65 -6.89
C TYR A 138 2.53 -6.21 -7.33
N PRO A 139 2.43 -5.20 -6.44
CA PRO A 139 2.37 -3.81 -6.87
C PRO A 139 3.52 -3.37 -7.78
N TRP A 140 4.67 -4.05 -7.72
CA TRP A 140 5.82 -3.83 -8.62
C TRP A 140 5.89 -4.88 -9.74
N THR A 141 5.55 -6.15 -9.45
CA THR A 141 5.60 -7.24 -10.44
C THR A 141 4.63 -6.99 -11.59
N ILE A 142 3.39 -6.61 -11.29
CA ILE A 142 2.35 -6.44 -12.32
C ILE A 142 2.69 -5.31 -13.29
N PRO A 143 3.07 -4.09 -12.86
CA PRO A 143 3.53 -3.04 -13.78
C PRO A 143 4.79 -3.42 -14.56
N MET A 144 5.74 -4.14 -13.95
CA MET A 144 6.93 -4.65 -14.63
C MET A 144 6.58 -5.54 -15.84
N LEU A 145 5.50 -6.32 -15.71
CA LEU A 145 4.97 -7.16 -16.78
C LEU A 145 4.02 -6.40 -17.75
N ASN A 146 3.91 -5.09 -17.59
CA ASN A 146 2.95 -4.24 -18.31
C ASN A 146 1.50 -4.73 -18.13
N GLY A 147 1.20 -5.25 -16.95
CA GLY A 147 -0.10 -5.79 -16.55
C GLY A 147 -1.03 -4.74 -15.96
N LYS A 148 -2.28 -5.12 -15.75
CA LYS A 148 -3.34 -4.32 -15.12
C LYS A 148 -3.65 -4.88 -13.74
N THR A 149 -3.64 -4.02 -12.72
CA THR A 149 -4.12 -4.37 -11.38
C THR A 149 -5.57 -3.90 -11.21
N VAL A 150 -6.44 -4.82 -10.85
CA VAL A 150 -7.83 -4.55 -10.45
C VAL A 150 -7.88 -4.60 -8.92
N CYS A 151 -8.31 -3.53 -8.29
CA CYS A 151 -8.38 -3.42 -6.83
C CYS A 151 -9.78 -3.84 -6.34
N LEU A 152 -9.81 -4.58 -5.24
CA LEU A 152 -11.03 -5.01 -4.56
C LEU A 152 -11.05 -4.37 -3.17
N ARG A 153 -12.08 -3.56 -2.88
CA ARG A 153 -12.17 -2.89 -1.59
C ARG A 153 -12.49 -3.86 -0.45
N ASN A 154 -13.49 -4.70 -0.66
CA ASN A 154 -13.92 -5.70 0.30
C ASN A 154 -13.98 -7.07 -0.36
N ILE A 155 -13.68 -8.12 0.40
CA ILE A 155 -13.80 -9.49 -0.09
C ILE A 155 -15.29 -9.84 -0.21
N ASP A 156 -15.79 -9.82 -1.44
CA ASP A 156 -17.14 -10.19 -1.82
C ASP A 156 -17.05 -11.19 -2.98
N ILE A 157 -17.52 -12.40 -2.74
CA ILE A 157 -17.43 -13.51 -3.71
C ILE A 157 -18.18 -13.15 -5.01
N LYS A 158 -19.37 -12.58 -4.90
CA LYS A 158 -20.16 -12.18 -6.07
C LYS A 158 -19.39 -11.15 -6.90
N LYS A 159 -18.84 -10.12 -6.23
CA LYS A 159 -18.06 -9.08 -6.89
C LYS A 159 -16.79 -9.63 -7.55
N ILE A 160 -16.15 -10.61 -6.94
CA ILE A 160 -14.97 -11.27 -7.53
C ILE A 160 -15.36 -11.92 -8.88
N PHE A 161 -16.45 -12.67 -8.95
CA PHE A 161 -16.90 -13.29 -10.20
C PHE A 161 -17.29 -12.25 -11.27
N GLU A 162 -17.95 -11.17 -10.88
CA GLU A 162 -18.25 -10.05 -11.78
C GLU A 162 -16.96 -9.44 -12.36
N LEU A 163 -15.94 -9.20 -11.51
CA LEU A 163 -14.66 -8.64 -11.94
C LEU A 163 -13.86 -9.58 -12.83
N ILE A 164 -13.95 -10.91 -12.60
CA ILE A 164 -13.33 -11.92 -13.47
C ILE A 164 -13.88 -11.78 -14.89
N GLU A 165 -15.19 -11.66 -15.02
CA GLU A 165 -15.85 -11.55 -16.32
C GLU A 165 -15.59 -10.17 -16.97
N GLU A 166 -15.79 -9.10 -16.23
CA GLU A 166 -15.64 -7.71 -16.70
C GLU A 166 -14.22 -7.39 -17.19
N HIS A 167 -13.23 -7.77 -16.38
CA HIS A 167 -11.83 -7.43 -16.66
C HIS A 167 -11.03 -8.55 -17.31
N LYS A 168 -11.66 -9.70 -17.63
CA LYS A 168 -10.97 -10.88 -18.20
C LYS A 168 -9.73 -11.21 -17.40
N LEU A 169 -9.90 -11.38 -16.09
CA LEU A 169 -8.80 -11.62 -15.18
C LEU A 169 -8.04 -12.89 -15.54
N SER A 170 -6.72 -12.80 -15.55
CA SER A 170 -5.83 -13.92 -15.85
C SER A 170 -5.12 -14.45 -14.60
N LEU A 171 -5.08 -13.68 -13.51
CA LEU A 171 -4.47 -14.06 -12.25
C LEU A 171 -5.23 -13.47 -11.07
N ILE A 172 -5.45 -14.31 -10.05
CA ILE A 172 -6.01 -13.91 -8.76
C ILE A 172 -5.09 -14.45 -7.68
N HIS A 173 -4.70 -13.60 -6.74
CA HIS A 173 -3.98 -14.04 -5.56
C HIS A 173 -4.97 -14.19 -4.39
N ILE A 174 -5.35 -15.39 -4.11
CA ILE A 174 -6.28 -15.77 -3.04
C ILE A 174 -5.49 -16.28 -1.83
#